data_1920fd5d943e84237d542480e9bd590e
#
_entry.id   1920fd5d943e84237d542480e9bd590e
#
_cell.length_a   1.000
_cell.length_b   1.000
_cell.length_c   1.000
_cell.angle_alpha   90.00
_cell.angle_beta   90.00
_cell.angle_gamma   90.00
#
_symmetry.space_group_name_H-M   'P 1'
#
loop_
_entity.id
_entity.type
_entity.pdbx_description
1 polymer ?
#
loop_
_entity_poly.entity_id
_entity_poly.type
_entity_poly.pdbx_seq_one_letter_code
_entity_poly.pdbx_strand_id
1 'polypeptide(L)'
;MNILETDQWCLLLPPEWVAGRDDDIVHIRDRDDVGELEITTLCRDDGTIALDEVKAMAAQESPEVSEWQPANFGGFVGVGGHFLEDGAAISEWYVAQQGVLLYITYLCDEEDAGMDMAAVLEMLSTLVLGDSSAM
;
A
#
# COMPACT_ATOMS: atom_id res chain seq x y z
N MET A 1 -2.08 -17.86 9.95
CA MET A 1 -2.17 -16.49 9.41
C MET A 1 -2.17 -15.50 10.56
N ASN A 2 -1.35 -14.47 10.45
CA ASN A 2 -1.18 -13.48 11.50
C ASN A 2 -1.89 -12.18 11.16
N ILE A 3 -2.25 -11.43 12.20
CA ILE A 3 -2.80 -10.09 12.01
C ILE A 3 -1.67 -9.09 12.21
N LEU A 4 -1.41 -8.27 11.20
CA LEU A 4 -0.48 -7.16 11.31
C LEU A 4 -1.29 -5.93 11.67
N GLU A 5 -1.03 -5.38 12.85
CA GLU A 5 -1.87 -4.31 13.40
C GLU A 5 -1.05 -3.07 13.70
N THR A 6 -1.56 -1.92 13.26
CA THR A 6 -1.03 -0.61 13.63
C THR A 6 -2.18 0.18 14.27
N ASP A 7 -1.89 1.39 14.73
CA ASP A 7 -2.93 2.24 15.32
C ASP A 7 -3.98 2.66 14.29
N GLN A 8 -3.60 2.78 13.03
CA GLN A 8 -4.44 3.33 11.98
C GLN A 8 -5.07 2.28 11.07
N TRP A 9 -4.47 1.09 10.99
CA TRP A 9 -4.96 0.05 10.08
C TRP A 9 -4.44 -1.32 10.50
N CYS A 10 -5.09 -2.37 9.99
CA CYS A 10 -4.58 -3.73 10.14
C CYS A 10 -4.88 -4.55 8.89
N LEU A 11 -4.13 -5.61 8.72
CA LEU A 11 -4.34 -6.54 7.61
C LEU A 11 -3.96 -7.96 8.04
N LEU A 12 -4.38 -8.94 7.25
CA LEU A 12 -4.01 -10.34 7.47
C LEU A 12 -2.69 -10.63 6.75
N LEU A 13 -1.71 -11.07 7.53
CA LEU A 13 -0.37 -11.38 7.00
C LEU A 13 -0.27 -12.88 6.78
N PRO A 14 -0.07 -13.33 5.53
CA PRO A 14 0.08 -14.77 5.27
C PRO A 14 1.30 -15.34 5.99
N PRO A 15 1.33 -16.67 6.27
CA PRO A 15 2.39 -17.25 7.08
C PRO A 15 3.80 -17.11 6.53
N GLU A 16 3.92 -16.97 5.22
CA GLU A 16 5.22 -16.86 4.56
C GLU A 16 5.76 -15.45 4.52
N TRP A 17 4.96 -14.48 4.97
CA TRP A 17 5.34 -13.08 4.93
C TRP A 17 5.75 -12.59 6.31
N VAL A 18 6.76 -11.74 6.35
CA VAL A 18 7.32 -11.18 7.58
C VAL A 18 7.26 -9.67 7.51
N ALA A 19 6.89 -9.06 8.62
CA ALA A 19 6.77 -7.61 8.68
C ALA A 19 7.77 -7.01 9.66
N GLY A 20 8.30 -5.83 9.30
CA GLY A 20 9.12 -5.00 10.17
C GLY A 20 8.63 -3.57 10.15
N ARG A 21 8.94 -2.80 11.18
CA ARG A 21 8.51 -1.41 11.28
C ARG A 21 9.71 -0.49 11.42
N ASP A 22 9.61 0.67 10.76
CA ASP A 22 10.63 1.70 10.83
C ASP A 22 9.91 3.05 10.75
N ASP A 23 9.68 3.67 11.92
CA ASP A 23 8.88 4.89 12.05
C ASP A 23 7.48 4.71 11.46
N ASP A 24 7.12 5.48 10.42
CA ASP A 24 5.79 5.43 9.81
C ASP A 24 5.70 4.41 8.69
N ILE A 25 6.76 3.65 8.47
CA ILE A 25 6.83 2.70 7.34
C ILE A 25 6.81 1.27 7.86
N VAL A 26 5.93 0.47 7.28
CA VAL A 26 5.89 -0.97 7.55
C VAL A 26 6.44 -1.67 6.32
N HIS A 27 7.44 -2.53 6.53
CA HIS A 27 8.08 -3.32 5.47
C HIS A 27 7.58 -4.75 5.56
N ILE A 28 7.13 -5.30 4.45
CA ILE A 28 6.60 -6.65 4.39
C ILE A 28 7.29 -7.41 3.27
N ARG A 29 7.87 -8.57 3.60
CA ARG A 29 8.58 -9.41 2.63
C ARG A 29 8.18 -10.85 2.82
N ASP A 30 8.19 -11.63 1.73
CA ASP A 30 8.01 -13.06 1.89
C ASP A 30 9.39 -13.71 2.09
N ARG A 31 9.39 -14.99 2.40
CA ARG A 31 10.63 -15.71 2.71
C ARG A 31 11.53 -15.89 1.50
N ASP A 32 10.96 -15.85 0.32
CA ASP A 32 11.71 -15.99 -0.93
C ASP A 32 12.44 -14.72 -1.30
N ASP A 33 12.09 -13.61 -0.65
CA ASP A 33 12.74 -12.31 -0.84
C ASP A 33 12.70 -11.84 -2.30
N VAL A 34 11.61 -12.16 -3.00
CA VAL A 34 11.41 -11.77 -4.39
C VAL A 34 11.14 -10.27 -4.48
N GLY A 35 10.35 -9.73 -3.57
CA GLY A 35 10.02 -8.32 -3.57
C GLY A 35 9.74 -7.79 -2.18
N GLU A 36 9.58 -6.48 -2.09
CA GLU A 36 9.31 -5.82 -0.82
C GLU A 36 8.10 -4.91 -0.94
N LEU A 37 7.17 -5.10 -0.01
CA LEU A 37 5.98 -4.27 0.11
C LEU A 37 6.21 -3.29 1.25
N GLU A 38 5.96 -2.00 0.98
CA GLU A 38 6.09 -0.97 2.02
C GLU A 38 4.78 -0.20 2.12
N ILE A 39 4.35 0.05 3.35
CA ILE A 39 3.15 0.83 3.61
C ILE A 39 3.53 2.00 4.50
N THR A 40 3.38 3.21 3.97
CA THR A 40 3.62 4.44 4.70
C THR A 40 2.28 5.04 5.09
N THR A 41 2.12 5.38 6.36
CA THR A 41 0.87 5.90 6.90
C THR A 41 0.97 7.39 7.12
N LEU A 42 0.01 8.13 6.58
CA LEU A 42 -0.12 9.57 6.78
C LEU A 42 -1.51 9.84 7.34
N CYS A 43 -1.59 10.66 8.37
CA CYS A 43 -2.84 10.97 9.03
C CYS A 43 -3.13 12.45 8.94
N ARG A 44 -4.40 12.77 8.68
CA ARG A 44 -4.90 14.14 8.75
C ARG A 44 -5.66 14.29 10.06
N ASP A 45 -5.30 15.29 10.85
CA ASP A 45 -5.94 15.51 12.16
C ASP A 45 -7.38 15.97 12.02
N ASP A 46 -7.71 16.58 10.91
CA ASP A 46 -8.98 17.25 10.73
C ASP A 46 -9.60 16.89 9.38
N GLY A 47 -10.72 16.21 9.44
CA GLY A 47 -11.51 15.92 8.26
C GLY A 47 -11.09 14.66 7.52
N THR A 48 -11.83 14.40 6.46
CA THR A 48 -11.66 13.24 5.59
C THR A 48 -10.82 13.60 4.37
N ILE A 49 -9.98 12.67 3.94
CA ILE A 49 -9.18 12.86 2.73
C ILE A 49 -10.04 12.44 1.54
N ALA A 50 -10.35 13.40 0.66
CA ALA A 50 -11.21 13.14 -0.49
C ALA A 50 -10.45 12.43 -1.61
N LEU A 51 -11.19 11.69 -2.44
CA LEU A 51 -10.59 10.97 -3.57
C LEU A 51 -9.85 11.91 -4.52
N ASP A 52 -10.37 13.10 -4.76
CA ASP A 52 -9.70 14.05 -5.62
C ASP A 52 -8.34 14.48 -5.07
N GLU A 53 -8.23 14.60 -3.75
CA GLU A 53 -6.96 14.91 -3.10
C GLU A 53 -5.96 13.77 -3.28
N VAL A 54 -6.45 12.53 -3.16
CA VAL A 54 -5.61 11.34 -3.34
C VAL A 54 -5.06 11.29 -4.77
N LYS A 55 -5.92 11.55 -5.75
CA LYS A 55 -5.52 11.54 -7.16
C LYS A 55 -4.50 12.63 -7.45
N ALA A 56 -4.71 13.81 -6.90
CA ALA A 56 -3.79 14.93 -7.10
C ALA A 56 -2.42 14.62 -6.49
N MET A 57 -2.41 14.05 -5.30
CA MET A 57 -1.18 13.67 -4.63
C MET A 57 -0.43 12.61 -5.43
N ALA A 58 -1.13 11.60 -5.92
CA ALA A 58 -0.51 10.54 -6.71
C ALA A 58 0.15 11.10 -7.96
N ALA A 59 -0.54 11.97 -8.68
CA ALA A 59 -0.01 12.57 -9.89
C ALA A 59 1.22 13.44 -9.61
N GLN A 60 1.21 14.15 -8.50
CA GLN A 60 2.30 15.04 -8.13
C GLN A 60 3.53 14.29 -7.62
N GLU A 61 3.30 13.29 -6.77
CA GLU A 61 4.41 12.58 -6.11
C GLU A 61 5.01 11.47 -6.97
N SER A 62 4.24 10.92 -7.91
CA SER A 62 4.68 9.79 -8.72
C SER A 62 4.46 10.08 -10.22
N PRO A 63 5.18 11.06 -10.77
CA PRO A 63 5.03 11.40 -12.19
C PRO A 63 5.47 10.31 -13.15
N GLU A 64 6.20 9.32 -12.66
CA GLU A 64 6.65 8.18 -13.47
C GLU A 64 5.49 7.28 -13.90
N VAL A 65 4.38 7.32 -13.17
CA VAL A 65 3.21 6.50 -13.51
C VAL A 65 2.44 7.21 -14.61
N SER A 66 2.30 6.56 -15.76
CA SER A 66 1.63 7.14 -16.92
C SER A 66 0.12 6.97 -16.89
N GLU A 67 -0.37 5.94 -16.19
CA GLU A 67 -1.79 5.64 -16.14
C GLU A 67 -2.18 5.13 -14.77
N TRP A 68 -3.15 5.79 -14.13
CA TRP A 68 -3.66 5.42 -12.82
C TRP A 68 -4.97 4.66 -12.97
N GLN A 69 -5.11 3.57 -12.20
CA GLN A 69 -6.32 2.77 -12.16
C GLN A 69 -6.98 2.89 -10.78
N PRO A 70 -8.30 2.78 -10.70
CA PRO A 70 -8.97 2.79 -9.39
C PRO A 70 -8.49 1.63 -8.52
N ALA A 71 -8.37 1.89 -7.23
CA ALA A 71 -7.99 0.88 -6.26
C ALA A 71 -8.91 0.94 -5.04
N ASN A 72 -9.24 -0.22 -4.50
CA ASN A 72 -10.06 -0.33 -3.30
C ASN A 72 -9.58 -1.52 -2.49
N PHE A 73 -9.04 -1.24 -1.31
CA PHE A 73 -8.53 -2.27 -0.41
C PHE A 73 -9.27 -2.16 0.93
N GLY A 74 -10.35 -2.94 1.08
CA GLY A 74 -11.07 -2.98 2.35
C GLY A 74 -11.67 -1.65 2.78
N GLY A 75 -12.07 -0.82 1.82
CA GLY A 75 -12.62 0.50 2.12
C GLY A 75 -11.62 1.64 2.00
N PHE A 76 -10.32 1.32 1.88
CA PHE A 76 -9.32 2.30 1.49
C PHE A 76 -9.41 2.47 -0.02
N VAL A 77 -9.80 3.64 -0.47
CA VAL A 77 -10.11 3.90 -1.88
C VAL A 77 -9.14 4.92 -2.45
N GLY A 78 -8.71 4.69 -3.65
CA GLY A 78 -7.80 5.61 -4.33
C GLY A 78 -7.41 5.11 -5.70
N VAL A 79 -6.11 5.20 -5.99
CA VAL A 79 -5.57 4.84 -7.31
C VAL A 79 -4.30 4.03 -7.16
N GLY A 80 -4.03 3.21 -8.18
CA GLY A 80 -2.81 2.44 -8.26
C GLY A 80 -2.20 2.51 -9.65
N GLY A 81 -0.90 2.34 -9.73
CA GLY A 81 -0.19 2.36 -11.00
C GLY A 81 1.12 1.61 -10.90
N HIS A 82 1.80 1.47 -12.02
CA HIS A 82 3.08 0.78 -12.04
C HIS A 82 3.97 1.35 -13.14
N PHE A 83 5.27 1.13 -12.97
CA PHE A 83 6.27 1.55 -13.95
C PHE A 83 7.53 0.71 -13.79
N LEU A 84 8.41 0.78 -14.78
CA LEU A 84 9.70 0.10 -14.76
C LEU A 84 10.79 1.15 -14.64
N GLU A 85 11.79 0.88 -13.80
CA GLU A 85 12.90 1.79 -13.61
C GLU A 85 14.15 1.01 -13.26
N ASP A 86 15.19 1.17 -14.09
CA ASP A 86 16.50 0.55 -13.85
C ASP A 86 16.45 -0.96 -13.58
N GLY A 87 15.60 -1.67 -14.31
CA GLY A 87 15.48 -3.12 -14.16
C GLY A 87 14.57 -3.56 -13.03
N ALA A 88 13.91 -2.62 -12.37
CA ALA A 88 12.95 -2.92 -11.30
C ALA A 88 11.52 -2.67 -11.76
N ALA A 89 10.61 -3.50 -11.29
CA ALA A 89 9.18 -3.29 -11.48
C ALA A 89 8.63 -2.70 -10.18
N ILE A 90 8.01 -1.54 -10.29
CA ILE A 90 7.49 -0.80 -9.14
C ILE A 90 5.99 -0.61 -9.30
N SER A 91 5.23 -1.01 -8.27
CA SER A 91 3.80 -0.76 -8.21
C SER A 91 3.55 0.18 -7.05
N GLU A 92 2.66 1.15 -7.25
CA GLU A 92 2.34 2.15 -6.24
C GLU A 92 0.84 2.33 -6.11
N TRP A 93 0.38 2.52 -4.88
CA TRP A 93 -1.04 2.78 -4.59
C TRP A 93 -1.13 3.91 -3.59
N TYR A 94 -2.07 4.82 -3.85
CA TYR A 94 -2.44 5.88 -2.93
C TYR A 94 -3.90 5.64 -2.60
N VAL A 95 -4.20 5.24 -1.37
CA VAL A 95 -5.56 4.92 -0.95
C VAL A 95 -5.83 5.54 0.41
N ALA A 96 -7.05 5.95 0.63
CA ALA A 96 -7.43 6.63 1.86
C ALA A 96 -8.79 6.17 2.36
N GLN A 97 -8.94 6.22 3.68
CA GLN A 97 -10.23 6.02 4.35
C GLN A 97 -10.28 6.99 5.52
N GLN A 98 -11.31 7.80 5.57
CA GLN A 98 -11.43 8.88 6.56
C GLN A 98 -10.19 9.79 6.51
N GLY A 99 -9.50 10.01 7.61
CA GLY A 99 -8.31 10.85 7.65
C GLY A 99 -6.99 10.09 7.53
N VAL A 100 -7.04 8.83 7.10
CA VAL A 100 -5.85 7.99 6.98
C VAL A 100 -5.54 7.75 5.51
N LEU A 101 -4.33 8.12 5.10
CA LEU A 101 -3.84 7.87 3.75
C LEU A 101 -2.72 6.84 3.82
N LEU A 102 -2.80 5.83 2.98
CA LEU A 102 -1.74 4.84 2.86
C LEU A 102 -1.05 5.01 1.51
N TYR A 103 0.26 5.19 1.55
CA TYR A 103 1.11 5.15 0.37
C TYR A 103 1.78 3.78 0.37
N ILE A 104 1.43 2.96 -0.61
CA ILE A 104 1.84 1.56 -0.67
C ILE A 104 2.70 1.34 -1.90
N THR A 105 3.85 0.71 -1.73
CA THR A 105 4.72 0.36 -2.85
C THR A 105 5.09 -1.11 -2.79
N TYR A 106 5.23 -1.71 -3.97
CA TYR A 106 5.76 -3.06 -4.09
C TYR A 106 6.86 -3.04 -5.14
N LEU A 107 8.06 -3.43 -4.73
CA LEU A 107 9.26 -3.37 -5.56
C LEU A 107 9.83 -4.77 -5.75
N CYS A 108 10.08 -5.17 -7.00
CA CYS A 108 10.77 -6.41 -7.31
C CYS A 108 11.56 -6.23 -8.61
N ASP A 109 12.38 -7.23 -8.96
CA ASP A 109 13.08 -7.21 -10.24
C ASP A 109 12.08 -7.30 -11.38
N GLU A 110 12.40 -6.68 -12.51
CA GLU A 110 11.53 -6.68 -13.69
C GLU A 110 11.18 -8.10 -14.14
N GLU A 111 12.14 -9.02 -14.09
CA GLU A 111 11.92 -10.40 -14.50
C GLU A 111 10.97 -11.15 -13.58
N ASP A 112 10.79 -10.66 -12.36
CA ASP A 112 9.88 -11.25 -11.37
C ASP A 112 8.54 -10.53 -11.31
N ALA A 113 8.33 -9.54 -12.17
CA ALA A 113 7.10 -8.75 -12.19
C ALA A 113 5.89 -9.65 -12.36
N GLY A 114 4.92 -9.48 -11.46
CA GLY A 114 3.70 -10.28 -11.50
C GLY A 114 3.78 -11.59 -10.75
N MET A 115 4.96 -12.04 -10.36
CA MET A 115 5.10 -13.32 -9.67
C MET A 115 4.32 -13.37 -8.36
N ASP A 116 4.46 -12.34 -7.54
CA ASP A 116 3.78 -12.28 -6.25
C ASP A 116 2.61 -11.28 -6.23
N MET A 117 2.28 -10.70 -7.37
CA MET A 117 1.27 -9.64 -7.40
C MET A 117 -0.10 -10.10 -6.90
N ALA A 118 -0.51 -11.33 -7.24
CA ALA A 118 -1.79 -11.85 -6.76
C ALA A 118 -1.81 -11.95 -5.23
N ALA A 119 -0.72 -12.40 -4.65
CA ALA A 119 -0.58 -12.52 -3.19
C ALA A 119 -0.59 -11.14 -2.54
N VAL A 120 0.11 -10.17 -3.14
CA VAL A 120 0.15 -8.80 -2.64
C VAL A 120 -1.25 -8.18 -2.65
N LEU A 121 -1.97 -8.31 -3.76
CA LEU A 121 -3.32 -7.75 -3.87
C LEU A 121 -4.29 -8.42 -2.91
N GLU A 122 -4.16 -9.73 -2.73
CA GLU A 122 -5.01 -10.46 -1.78
C GLU A 122 -4.75 -9.97 -0.35
N MET A 123 -3.47 -9.79 0.00
CA MET A 123 -3.10 -9.28 1.31
C MET A 123 -3.66 -7.88 1.54
N LEU A 124 -3.50 -6.98 0.57
CA LEU A 124 -3.99 -5.61 0.67
C LEU A 124 -5.51 -5.55 0.74
N SER A 125 -6.20 -6.50 0.12
CA SER A 125 -7.67 -6.54 0.17
C SER A 125 -8.20 -6.82 1.57
N THR A 126 -7.36 -7.27 2.49
CA THR A 126 -7.76 -7.51 3.88
C THR A 126 -7.57 -6.29 4.78
N LEU A 127 -7.09 -5.18 4.24
CA LEU A 127 -6.92 -3.94 5.00
C LEU A 127 -8.23 -3.47 5.60
N VAL A 128 -8.17 -3.06 6.86
CA VAL A 128 -9.32 -2.42 7.55
C VAL A 128 -8.77 -1.26 8.37
N LEU A 129 -9.63 -0.27 8.58
CA LEU A 129 -9.29 0.90 9.38
C LEU A 129 -9.11 0.48 10.84
N GLY A 130 -8.09 1.01 11.49
CA GLY A 130 -7.80 0.68 12.88
C GLY A 130 -8.75 1.35 13.85
N ASP A 131 -8.89 0.75 15.04
CA ASP A 131 -9.82 1.23 16.06
C ASP A 131 -9.49 2.64 16.54
N SER A 132 -8.22 2.98 16.68
CA SER A 132 -7.82 4.29 17.17
C SER A 132 -8.22 5.42 16.23
N SER A 133 -8.37 5.11 14.94
CA SER A 133 -8.81 6.08 13.94
C SER A 133 -10.31 6.32 13.97
N ALA A 134 -11.05 5.42 14.57
CA ALA A 134 -12.51 5.49 14.61
C ALA A 134 -13.04 6.36 15.74
N MET A 135 -12.17 6.84 16.61
CA MET A 135 -12.56 7.61 17.81
C MET A 135 -12.66 9.11 17.58
#